data_d49726975440a925010cdc6c8264cca3
#
_entry.id   d49726975440a925010cdc6c8264cca3
#
_cell.length_a   1.000
_cell.length_b   1.000
_cell.length_c   1.000
_cell.angle_alpha   90.00
_cell.angle_beta   90.00
_cell.angle_gamma   90.00
#
_symmetry.space_group_name_H-M   'P 1'
#
loop_
_entity.id
_entity.type
_entity.pdbx_description
1 polymer ?
#
loop_
_entity_poly.entity_id
_entity_poly.type
_entity_poly.pdbx_seq_one_letter_code
_entity_poly.pdbx_strand_id
1 'polypeptide(L)'
;MTDPATAALVPHEREDALVRSLLTGIAVFRWLAWAWVVALLVVNRSELSEPAARPWLALALVGAALVVTVVDTVLLGADPSRLLGLPVVAAEVAVAVALEIGDQLAYNGVSHPQTLSSAWPLAGVLTAGIAFRWRGGVAAGVTIGLARGVGQLVGPEPWSDRTTISVVSGVVLYALAGLVAGFVTTRLREAERRISLAQAREEVARTLHDGVLQTLVVVQRRTGDPDIVRLAHEQERVLREFLVGTSGAVGGGGDLGTRLRGAAARFEDRYGGTARVVLAPDTPGLPGRTVDALAGAVGEALANAGKHGG
;
A
#
# COMPACT_ATOMS: atom_id res chain seq x y z
N MET A 1 29.03 -4.64 13.44
CA MET A 1 28.75 -6.07 13.25
C MET A 1 27.24 -6.20 13.25
N THR A 2 26.60 -5.92 12.11
CA THR A 2 25.16 -6.05 11.89
C THR A 2 24.92 -7.49 11.49
N ASP A 3 24.03 -8.15 12.23
CA ASP A 3 23.64 -9.54 12.09
C ASP A 3 23.13 -9.82 10.66
N PRO A 4 23.73 -10.77 9.91
CA PRO A 4 23.30 -11.13 8.55
C PRO A 4 21.95 -11.86 8.51
N ALA A 5 21.30 -12.10 9.65
CA ALA A 5 20.00 -12.79 9.75
C ALA A 5 18.80 -11.92 9.34
N THR A 6 19.01 -10.61 9.02
CA THR A 6 17.93 -9.72 8.54
C THR A 6 17.82 -9.68 7.00
N ALA A 7 18.59 -10.52 6.30
CA ALA A 7 18.61 -10.57 4.85
C ALA A 7 17.50 -11.51 4.32
N ALA A 8 16.61 -10.94 3.55
CA ALA A 8 15.65 -11.60 2.65
C ALA A 8 14.49 -12.36 3.30
N LEU A 9 13.59 -11.62 3.97
CA LEU A 9 12.20 -12.09 4.10
C LEU A 9 11.62 -12.29 2.70
N VAL A 10 11.05 -13.48 2.46
CA VAL A 10 10.34 -13.82 1.22
C VAL A 10 9.25 -12.77 0.96
N PRO A 11 8.93 -12.38 -0.27
CA PRO A 11 7.96 -11.33 -0.59
C PRO A 11 6.61 -11.43 0.13
N HIS A 12 6.13 -12.65 0.38
CA HIS A 12 4.91 -12.89 1.15
C HIS A 12 5.03 -12.49 2.63
N GLU A 13 6.17 -12.72 3.27
CA GLU A 13 6.39 -12.37 4.68
C GLU A 13 6.38 -10.86 4.91
N ARG A 14 6.74 -10.06 3.91
CA ARG A 14 6.71 -8.59 3.98
C ARG A 14 5.31 -8.01 3.80
N GLU A 15 4.52 -8.52 2.83
CA GLU A 15 3.11 -8.14 2.70
C GLU A 15 2.36 -8.44 4.01
N ASP A 16 2.63 -9.57 4.63
CA ASP A 16 2.04 -9.96 5.92
C ASP A 16 2.50 -9.06 7.07
N ALA A 17 3.77 -8.62 7.07
CA ALA A 17 4.30 -7.71 8.07
C ALA A 17 3.66 -6.32 8.00
N LEU A 18 3.46 -5.77 6.79
CA LEU A 18 2.77 -4.48 6.59
C LEU A 18 1.32 -4.55 7.04
N VAL A 19 0.59 -5.60 6.62
CA VAL A 19 -0.80 -5.81 7.01
C VAL A 19 -0.91 -5.96 8.53
N ARG A 20 -0.02 -6.74 9.14
CA ARG A 20 0.04 -6.90 10.60
C ARG A 20 0.30 -5.56 11.31
N SER A 21 1.21 -4.72 10.79
CA SER A 21 1.49 -3.40 11.34
C SER A 21 0.26 -2.48 11.30
N LEU A 22 -0.46 -2.45 10.17
CA LEU A 22 -1.70 -1.68 10.03
C LEU A 22 -2.78 -2.18 10.99
N LEU A 23 -2.99 -3.50 11.09
CA LEU A 23 -3.95 -4.09 12.01
C LEU A 23 -3.57 -3.85 13.47
N THR A 24 -2.28 -3.84 13.80
CA THR A 24 -1.80 -3.46 15.15
C THR A 24 -2.15 -2.02 15.47
N GLY A 25 -1.97 -1.10 14.52
CA GLY A 25 -2.37 0.30 14.68
C GLY A 25 -3.88 0.43 14.92
N ILE A 26 -4.70 -0.33 14.18
CA ILE A 26 -6.17 -0.34 14.40
C ILE A 26 -6.52 -0.95 15.76
N ALA A 27 -5.85 -2.02 16.20
CA ALA A 27 -6.08 -2.61 17.50
C ALA A 27 -5.80 -1.61 18.64
N VAL A 28 -4.68 -0.88 18.56
CA VAL A 28 -4.36 0.20 19.52
C VAL A 28 -5.42 1.28 19.48
N PHE A 29 -5.80 1.76 18.28
CA PHE A 29 -6.87 2.75 18.12
C PHE A 29 -8.18 2.26 18.74
N ARG A 30 -8.56 0.99 18.54
CA ARG A 30 -9.78 0.38 19.06
C ARG A 30 -9.81 0.35 20.59
N TRP A 31 -8.69 -0.02 21.22
CA TRP A 31 -8.56 0.04 22.68
C TRP A 31 -8.68 1.46 23.23
N LEU A 32 -8.05 2.45 22.57
CA LEU A 32 -8.16 3.84 22.97
C LEU A 32 -9.58 4.38 22.76
N ALA A 33 -10.22 4.02 21.65
CA ALA A 33 -11.61 4.41 21.37
C ALA A 33 -12.58 3.76 22.36
N TRP A 34 -12.37 2.50 22.74
CA TRP A 34 -13.17 1.86 23.78
C TRP A 34 -12.97 2.51 25.16
N ALA A 35 -11.73 2.75 25.56
CA ALA A 35 -11.42 3.45 26.80
C ALA A 35 -12.06 4.86 26.85
N TRP A 36 -12.05 5.56 25.72
CA TRP A 36 -12.72 6.84 25.56
C TRP A 36 -14.23 6.74 25.79
N VAL A 37 -14.91 5.76 25.16
CA VAL A 37 -16.34 5.52 25.37
C VAL A 37 -16.66 5.21 26.85
N VAL A 38 -15.82 4.42 27.51
CA VAL A 38 -15.97 4.17 28.96
C VAL A 38 -15.80 5.43 29.78
N ALA A 39 -14.78 6.25 29.46
CA ALA A 39 -14.58 7.54 30.12
C ALA A 39 -15.79 8.44 29.99
N LEU A 40 -16.37 8.53 28.79
CA LEU A 40 -17.59 9.29 28.53
C LEU A 40 -18.78 8.76 29.33
N LEU A 41 -18.94 7.45 29.42
CA LEU A 41 -20.01 6.83 30.18
C LEU A 41 -19.89 7.15 31.69
N VAL A 42 -18.66 7.20 32.21
CA VAL A 42 -18.40 7.56 33.62
C VAL A 42 -18.67 9.05 33.86
N VAL A 43 -18.17 9.92 32.97
CA VAL A 43 -18.37 11.38 33.10
C VAL A 43 -19.84 11.76 32.98
N ASN A 44 -20.59 11.13 32.08
CA ASN A 44 -22.02 11.37 31.90
C ASN A 44 -22.87 10.89 33.11
N ARG A 45 -22.33 10.09 34.01
CA ARG A 45 -22.97 9.72 35.28
C ARG A 45 -22.79 10.76 36.37
N SER A 46 -21.76 11.61 36.25
CA SER A 46 -21.46 12.64 37.23
C SER A 46 -22.06 13.98 36.81
N GLU A 47 -23.21 14.37 37.33
CA GLU A 47 -23.84 15.71 37.44
C GLU A 47 -23.82 16.67 36.22
N LEU A 48 -23.13 16.38 35.13
CA LEU A 48 -22.94 17.29 33.99
C LEU A 48 -23.87 17.00 32.80
N SER A 49 -24.58 15.85 32.81
CA SER A 49 -25.45 15.43 31.70
C SER A 49 -26.62 14.61 32.24
N GLU A 50 -27.75 14.60 31.55
CA GLU A 50 -28.86 13.73 31.91
C GLU A 50 -28.42 12.27 31.84
N PRO A 51 -28.71 11.47 32.89
CA PRO A 51 -28.34 10.08 32.95
C PRO A 51 -29.03 9.29 31.82
N ALA A 52 -28.35 8.29 31.30
CA ALA A 52 -28.93 7.40 30.30
C ALA A 52 -30.28 6.83 30.77
N ALA A 53 -31.30 7.00 29.96
CA ALA A 53 -32.66 6.51 30.28
C ALA A 53 -32.68 4.97 30.38
N ARG A 54 -31.75 4.28 29.66
CA ARG A 54 -31.56 2.83 29.68
C ARG A 54 -30.11 2.47 29.91
N PRO A 55 -29.58 2.61 31.14
CA PRO A 55 -28.17 2.40 31.43
C PRO A 55 -27.69 0.95 31.17
N TRP A 56 -28.58 -0.04 31.27
CA TRP A 56 -28.28 -1.42 30.93
C TRP A 56 -27.97 -1.59 29.45
N LEU A 57 -28.67 -0.85 28.56
CA LEU A 57 -28.43 -0.89 27.12
C LEU A 57 -27.05 -0.27 26.76
N ALA A 58 -26.73 0.87 27.37
CA ALA A 58 -25.42 1.49 27.21
C ALA A 58 -24.28 0.54 27.65
N LEU A 59 -24.44 -0.12 28.81
CA LEU A 59 -23.47 -1.10 29.31
C LEU A 59 -23.37 -2.31 28.40
N ALA A 60 -24.49 -2.83 27.87
CA ALA A 60 -24.49 -3.96 26.94
C ALA A 60 -23.75 -3.63 25.63
N LEU A 61 -23.96 -2.43 25.08
CA LEU A 61 -23.29 -1.97 23.87
C LEU A 61 -21.78 -1.80 24.06
N VAL A 62 -21.37 -1.16 25.17
CA VAL A 62 -19.96 -1.00 25.52
C VAL A 62 -19.31 -2.35 25.80
N GLY A 63 -20.04 -3.29 26.41
CA GLY A 63 -19.61 -4.68 26.60
C GLY A 63 -19.44 -5.43 25.28
N ALA A 64 -20.37 -5.27 24.33
CA ALA A 64 -20.25 -5.86 23.00
C ALA A 64 -19.03 -5.32 22.24
N ALA A 65 -18.79 -4.01 22.30
CA ALA A 65 -17.60 -3.39 21.74
C ALA A 65 -16.30 -3.91 22.37
N LEU A 66 -16.31 -4.16 23.71
CA LEU A 66 -15.18 -4.78 24.39
C LEU A 66 -14.93 -6.21 23.88
N VAL A 67 -15.97 -7.03 23.78
CA VAL A 67 -15.84 -8.42 23.30
C VAL A 67 -15.20 -8.45 21.92
N VAL A 68 -15.67 -7.62 20.98
CA VAL A 68 -15.08 -7.51 19.64
C VAL A 68 -13.62 -7.06 19.74
N THR A 69 -13.32 -6.03 20.55
CA THR A 69 -11.95 -5.52 20.72
C THR A 69 -11.00 -6.60 21.25
N VAL A 70 -11.44 -7.41 22.22
CA VAL A 70 -10.65 -8.53 22.77
C VAL A 70 -10.47 -9.63 21.73
N VAL A 71 -11.55 -10.05 21.06
CA VAL A 71 -11.51 -11.09 20.03
C VAL A 71 -10.54 -10.69 18.92
N ASP A 72 -10.62 -9.48 18.42
CA ASP A 72 -9.73 -8.99 17.37
C ASP A 72 -8.27 -8.91 17.82
N THR A 73 -8.03 -8.53 19.08
CA THR A 73 -6.68 -8.54 19.64
C THR A 73 -6.11 -9.95 19.73
N VAL A 74 -6.92 -10.93 20.12
CA VAL A 74 -6.53 -12.34 20.18
C VAL A 74 -6.27 -12.89 18.77
N LEU A 75 -7.15 -12.60 17.82
CA LEU A 75 -6.98 -13.01 16.43
C LEU A 75 -5.73 -12.37 15.78
N LEU A 76 -5.43 -11.12 16.10
CA LEU A 76 -4.21 -10.44 15.64
C LEU A 76 -2.95 -11.17 16.08
N GLY A 77 -2.96 -11.71 17.32
CA GLY A 77 -1.84 -12.49 17.83
C GLY A 77 -1.75 -13.90 17.24
N ALA A 78 -2.88 -14.54 16.99
CA ALA A 78 -2.96 -15.92 16.53
C ALA A 78 -2.87 -16.08 15.01
N ASP A 79 -3.72 -15.35 14.29
CA ASP A 79 -3.83 -15.40 12.83
C ASP A 79 -4.42 -14.08 12.28
N PRO A 80 -3.57 -13.11 11.94
CA PRO A 80 -4.00 -11.80 11.43
C PRO A 80 -4.87 -11.87 10.17
N SER A 81 -4.74 -12.94 9.37
CA SER A 81 -5.49 -13.09 8.11
C SER A 81 -7.00 -13.24 8.36
N ARG A 82 -7.38 -13.83 9.50
CA ARG A 82 -8.78 -13.99 9.89
C ARG A 82 -9.48 -12.67 10.17
N LEU A 83 -8.75 -11.64 10.63
CA LEU A 83 -9.31 -10.30 10.84
C LEU A 83 -9.82 -9.66 9.55
N LEU A 84 -9.24 -10.03 8.41
CA LEU A 84 -9.65 -9.55 7.10
C LEU A 84 -10.79 -10.39 6.48
N GLY A 85 -11.23 -11.43 7.18
CA GLY A 85 -12.34 -12.27 6.75
C GLY A 85 -13.68 -11.55 6.85
N LEU A 86 -14.56 -11.79 5.86
CA LEU A 86 -15.90 -11.21 5.84
C LEU A 86 -16.69 -11.37 7.16
N PRO A 87 -16.69 -12.55 7.85
CA PRO A 87 -17.48 -12.70 9.06
C PRO A 87 -17.01 -11.81 10.20
N VAL A 88 -15.70 -11.61 10.37
CA VAL A 88 -15.14 -10.76 11.42
C VAL A 88 -15.46 -9.30 11.13
N VAL A 89 -15.18 -8.84 9.92
CA VAL A 89 -15.50 -7.44 9.51
C VAL A 89 -17.01 -7.18 9.59
N ALA A 90 -17.84 -8.13 9.19
CA ALA A 90 -19.29 -7.99 9.31
C ALA A 90 -19.74 -7.88 10.77
N ALA A 91 -19.14 -8.66 11.69
CA ALA A 91 -19.42 -8.55 13.13
C ALA A 91 -19.00 -7.18 13.70
N GLU A 92 -17.84 -6.67 13.31
CA GLU A 92 -17.39 -5.33 13.69
C GLU A 92 -18.37 -4.24 13.22
N VAL A 93 -18.75 -4.28 11.94
CA VAL A 93 -19.73 -3.35 11.36
C VAL A 93 -21.09 -3.48 12.04
N ALA A 94 -21.53 -4.70 12.36
CA ALA A 94 -22.80 -4.91 13.07
C ALA A 94 -22.80 -4.29 14.46
N VAL A 95 -21.70 -4.45 15.22
CA VAL A 95 -21.58 -3.80 16.55
C VAL A 95 -21.49 -2.28 16.41
N ALA A 96 -20.79 -1.76 15.38
CA ALA A 96 -20.75 -0.34 15.11
C ALA A 96 -22.14 0.24 14.78
N VAL A 97 -22.92 -0.46 13.96
CA VAL A 97 -24.33 -0.12 13.67
C VAL A 97 -25.18 -0.16 14.93
N ALA A 98 -25.00 -1.21 15.76
CA ALA A 98 -25.72 -1.33 17.03
C ALA A 98 -25.37 -0.18 18.00
N LEU A 99 -24.12 0.29 18.03
CA LEU A 99 -23.71 1.46 18.82
C LEU A 99 -24.39 2.73 18.32
N GLU A 100 -24.44 2.96 17.00
CA GLU A 100 -25.08 4.15 16.43
C GLU A 100 -26.59 4.21 16.69
N ILE A 101 -27.29 3.08 16.52
CA ILE A 101 -28.74 2.97 16.80
C ILE A 101 -28.98 3.01 18.30
N GLY A 102 -28.20 2.26 19.06
CA GLY A 102 -28.38 2.07 20.48
C GLY A 102 -28.05 3.31 21.31
N ASP A 103 -27.19 4.20 20.82
CA ASP A 103 -26.92 5.50 21.44
C ASP A 103 -28.21 6.32 21.57
N GLN A 104 -28.97 6.44 20.50
CA GLN A 104 -30.25 7.15 20.50
C GLN A 104 -31.30 6.51 21.43
N LEU A 105 -31.32 5.18 21.50
CA LEU A 105 -32.25 4.44 22.35
C LEU A 105 -31.83 4.45 23.82
N ALA A 106 -30.54 4.50 24.13
CA ALA A 106 -30.03 4.53 25.49
C ALA A 106 -30.32 5.88 26.18
N TYR A 107 -30.31 6.98 25.45
CA TYR A 107 -30.54 8.34 25.96
C TYR A 107 -31.90 8.91 25.61
N ASN A 108 -32.82 8.13 25.04
CA ASN A 108 -34.18 8.57 24.63
C ASN A 108 -34.21 9.83 23.77
N GLY A 109 -33.24 10.00 22.89
CA GLY A 109 -33.16 11.16 22.00
C GLY A 109 -32.76 12.47 22.69
N VAL A 110 -32.43 12.45 23.96
CA VAL A 110 -31.88 13.65 24.62
C VAL A 110 -30.61 14.06 23.95
N SER A 111 -30.50 15.32 23.50
CA SER A 111 -29.30 15.83 22.88
C SER A 111 -28.16 15.88 23.90
N HIS A 112 -27.33 14.89 23.93
CA HIS A 112 -26.11 14.83 24.72
C HIS A 112 -24.90 15.16 23.85
N PRO A 113 -23.95 15.95 24.36
CA PRO A 113 -22.83 16.40 23.55
C PRO A 113 -21.84 15.27 23.19
N GLN A 114 -22.01 14.10 23.78
CA GLN A 114 -21.05 13.00 23.66
C GLN A 114 -21.78 11.66 23.51
N THR A 115 -21.47 10.93 22.44
CA THR A 115 -22.14 9.71 22.02
C THR A 115 -21.33 8.46 22.33
N LEU A 116 -22.00 7.32 22.64
CA LEU A 116 -21.37 6.01 22.78
C LEU A 116 -20.69 5.55 21.48
N SER A 117 -21.16 6.09 20.36
CA SER A 117 -20.66 5.79 19.01
C SER A 117 -19.54 6.73 18.55
N SER A 118 -18.94 7.57 19.41
CA SER A 118 -18.08 8.69 19.00
C SER A 118 -16.84 8.28 18.19
N ALA A 119 -16.08 7.28 18.60
CA ALA A 119 -14.82 6.91 17.94
C ALA A 119 -14.74 5.43 17.54
N TRP A 120 -15.33 4.53 18.32
CA TRP A 120 -15.18 3.09 18.14
C TRP A 120 -15.69 2.57 16.78
N PRO A 121 -16.82 3.06 16.20
CA PRO A 121 -17.29 2.61 14.89
C PRO A 121 -16.31 2.85 13.76
N LEU A 122 -15.44 3.86 13.89
CA LEU A 122 -14.41 4.15 12.88
C LEU A 122 -13.43 3.00 12.70
N ALA A 123 -13.14 2.22 13.76
CA ALA A 123 -12.26 1.06 13.66
C ALA A 123 -12.78 0.02 12.66
N GLY A 124 -14.08 -0.29 12.70
CA GLY A 124 -14.72 -1.22 11.76
C GLY A 124 -14.66 -0.71 10.31
N VAL A 125 -14.82 0.61 10.10
CA VAL A 125 -14.66 1.23 8.77
C VAL A 125 -13.23 1.06 8.24
N LEU A 126 -12.23 1.30 9.09
CA LEU A 126 -10.81 1.17 8.74
C LEU A 126 -10.47 -0.29 8.43
N THR A 127 -10.92 -1.24 9.26
CA THR A 127 -10.71 -2.68 9.00
C THR A 127 -11.35 -3.11 7.67
N ALA A 128 -12.58 -2.67 7.40
CA ALA A 128 -13.27 -2.93 6.12
C ALA A 128 -12.50 -2.33 4.93
N GLY A 129 -11.92 -1.15 5.08
CA GLY A 129 -11.08 -0.50 4.07
C GLY A 129 -9.81 -1.28 3.79
N ILE A 130 -9.14 -1.83 4.81
CA ILE A 130 -7.95 -2.68 4.66
C ILE A 130 -8.32 -4.02 4.01
N ALA A 131 -9.42 -4.66 4.44
CA ALA A 131 -9.84 -5.96 3.97
C ALA A 131 -10.34 -5.94 2.54
N PHE A 132 -11.25 -5.01 2.21
CA PHE A 132 -11.99 -4.98 0.96
C PHE A 132 -11.70 -3.75 0.11
N ARG A 133 -10.60 -3.07 0.40
CA ARG A 133 -10.18 -1.83 -0.28
C ARG A 133 -11.21 -0.71 -0.12
N TRP A 134 -11.13 0.32 -0.97
CA TRP A 134 -11.99 1.51 -0.88
C TRP A 134 -13.50 1.20 -0.95
N ARG A 135 -13.90 0.17 -1.73
CA ARG A 135 -15.32 -0.23 -1.85
C ARG A 135 -15.88 -0.75 -0.55
N GLY A 136 -15.14 -1.63 0.13
CA GLY A 136 -15.56 -2.16 1.42
C GLY A 136 -15.57 -1.10 2.51
N GLY A 137 -14.55 -0.24 2.55
CA GLY A 137 -14.49 0.87 3.48
C GLY A 137 -15.63 1.86 3.29
N VAL A 138 -15.94 2.25 2.05
CA VAL A 138 -17.08 3.15 1.73
C VAL A 138 -18.40 2.48 2.10
N ALA A 139 -18.60 1.20 1.73
CA ALA A 139 -19.84 0.49 2.05
C ALA A 139 -20.08 0.39 3.57
N ALA A 140 -19.04 0.02 4.34
CA ALA A 140 -19.11 0.00 5.80
C ALA A 140 -19.40 1.39 6.38
N GLY A 141 -18.70 2.42 5.87
CA GLY A 141 -18.87 3.79 6.32
C GLY A 141 -20.28 4.34 6.06
N VAL A 142 -20.83 4.10 4.86
CA VAL A 142 -22.22 4.48 4.53
C VAL A 142 -23.21 3.73 5.42
N THR A 143 -23.02 2.42 5.62
CA THR A 143 -23.90 1.61 6.48
C THR A 143 -23.93 2.11 7.91
N ILE A 144 -22.76 2.37 8.50
CA ILE A 144 -22.64 2.88 9.87
C ILE A 144 -23.20 4.31 9.98
N GLY A 145 -22.89 5.19 9.01
CA GLY A 145 -23.40 6.55 9.02
C GLY A 145 -24.94 6.63 8.88
N LEU A 146 -25.55 5.76 8.09
CA LEU A 146 -27.00 5.65 7.95
C LEU A 146 -27.66 5.08 9.22
N ALA A 147 -26.96 4.22 9.97
CA ALA A 147 -27.48 3.63 11.21
C ALA A 147 -27.89 4.70 12.24
N ARG A 148 -27.20 5.84 12.28
CA ARG A 148 -27.57 6.99 13.09
C ARG A 148 -28.96 7.52 12.73
N GLY A 149 -29.24 7.62 11.43
CA GLY A 149 -30.58 8.01 10.94
C GLY A 149 -31.68 7.02 11.34
N VAL A 150 -31.37 5.72 11.27
CA VAL A 150 -32.29 4.67 11.74
C VAL A 150 -32.55 4.81 13.24
N GLY A 151 -31.51 5.02 14.06
CA GLY A 151 -31.65 5.27 15.49
C GLY A 151 -32.55 6.45 15.80
N GLN A 152 -32.43 7.54 15.04
CA GLN A 152 -33.28 8.72 15.18
C GLN A 152 -34.76 8.44 14.80
N LEU A 153 -35.02 7.63 13.75
CA LEU A 153 -36.37 7.27 13.35
C LEU A 153 -37.08 6.38 14.38
N VAL A 154 -36.32 5.58 15.12
CA VAL A 154 -36.84 4.69 16.18
C VAL A 154 -36.93 5.43 17.54
N GLY A 155 -36.16 6.51 17.69
CA GLY A 155 -36.16 7.34 18.90
C GLY A 155 -37.42 8.19 19.03
N PRO A 156 -37.67 8.78 20.24
CA PRO A 156 -38.84 9.58 20.52
C PRO A 156 -38.79 11.00 19.93
N GLU A 157 -37.61 11.46 19.56
CA GLU A 157 -37.39 12.83 19.07
C GLU A 157 -37.85 12.97 17.60
N PRO A 158 -38.55 14.06 17.24
CA PRO A 158 -38.94 14.28 15.85
C PRO A 158 -37.71 14.58 14.97
N TRP A 159 -37.82 14.19 13.71
CA TRP A 159 -36.78 14.48 12.70
C TRP A 159 -36.63 15.99 12.51
N SER A 160 -35.42 16.50 12.54
CA SER A 160 -35.10 17.92 12.41
C SER A 160 -33.99 18.15 11.37
N ASP A 161 -33.80 19.42 10.97
CA ASP A 161 -32.70 19.81 10.10
C ASP A 161 -31.34 19.50 10.72
N ARG A 162 -31.19 19.62 12.03
CA ARG A 162 -29.99 19.25 12.79
C ARG A 162 -29.71 17.75 12.68
N THR A 163 -30.75 16.93 12.75
CA THR A 163 -30.65 15.48 12.56
C THR A 163 -30.17 15.16 11.15
N THR A 164 -30.75 15.81 10.14
CA THR A 164 -30.33 15.65 8.75
C THR A 164 -28.85 15.99 8.57
N ILE A 165 -28.40 17.13 9.11
CA ILE A 165 -26.98 17.53 9.05
C ILE A 165 -26.09 16.51 9.76
N SER A 166 -26.51 16.03 10.94
CA SER A 166 -25.75 15.05 11.71
C SER A 166 -25.59 13.71 10.97
N VAL A 167 -26.69 13.19 10.38
CA VAL A 167 -26.67 11.94 9.60
C VAL A 167 -25.81 12.09 8.36
N VAL A 168 -26.00 13.16 7.58
CA VAL A 168 -25.20 13.42 6.38
C VAL A 168 -23.73 13.58 6.71
N SER A 169 -23.40 14.33 7.76
CA SER A 169 -22.02 14.50 8.20
C SER A 169 -21.39 13.18 8.63
N GLY A 170 -22.14 12.34 9.36
CA GLY A 170 -21.69 10.99 9.76
C GLY A 170 -21.43 10.09 8.56
N VAL A 171 -22.35 10.03 7.60
CA VAL A 171 -22.19 9.27 6.36
C VAL A 171 -20.96 9.73 5.59
N VAL A 172 -20.81 11.04 5.40
CA VAL A 172 -19.66 11.60 4.68
C VAL A 172 -18.36 11.31 5.42
N LEU A 173 -18.30 11.51 6.73
CA LEU A 173 -17.11 11.26 7.53
C LEU A 173 -16.67 9.79 7.46
N TYR A 174 -17.56 8.85 7.73
CA TYR A 174 -17.25 7.43 7.72
C TYR A 174 -16.95 6.93 6.32
N ALA A 175 -17.66 7.38 5.28
CA ALA A 175 -17.37 7.02 3.90
C ALA A 175 -16.01 7.53 3.44
N LEU A 176 -15.65 8.77 3.78
CA LEU A 176 -14.34 9.34 3.49
C LEU A 176 -13.22 8.60 4.24
N ALA A 177 -13.43 8.28 5.51
CA ALA A 177 -12.46 7.51 6.28
C ALA A 177 -12.22 6.13 5.66
N GLY A 178 -13.27 5.43 5.26
CA GLY A 178 -13.17 4.14 4.58
C GLY A 178 -12.53 4.22 3.20
N LEU A 179 -12.84 5.27 2.43
CA LEU A 179 -12.20 5.57 1.15
C LEU A 179 -10.69 5.76 1.32
N VAL A 180 -10.30 6.63 2.26
CA VAL A 180 -8.89 6.95 2.53
C VAL A 180 -8.14 5.71 3.02
N ALA A 181 -8.69 4.95 3.97
CA ALA A 181 -8.07 3.73 4.47
C ALA A 181 -7.83 2.72 3.35
N GLY A 182 -8.83 2.47 2.51
CA GLY A 182 -8.71 1.56 1.37
C GLY A 182 -7.77 2.05 0.28
N PHE A 183 -7.75 3.36 0.02
CA PHE A 183 -6.83 3.97 -0.93
C PHE A 183 -5.37 3.88 -0.45
N VAL A 184 -5.11 4.30 0.79
CA VAL A 184 -3.76 4.25 1.40
C VAL A 184 -3.25 2.81 1.43
N THR A 185 -4.07 1.86 1.88
CA THR A 185 -3.69 0.44 1.90
C THR A 185 -3.34 -0.09 0.50
N THR A 186 -4.10 0.30 -0.52
CA THR A 186 -3.82 -0.09 -1.91
C THR A 186 -2.48 0.48 -2.37
N ARG A 187 -2.21 1.75 -2.08
CA ARG A 187 -0.95 2.42 -2.44
C ARG A 187 0.27 1.82 -1.73
N LEU A 188 0.12 1.51 -0.44
CA LEU A 188 1.18 0.86 0.32
C LEU A 188 1.53 -0.53 -0.25
N ARG A 189 0.52 -1.36 -0.54
CA ARG A 189 0.72 -2.67 -1.17
C ARG A 189 1.38 -2.57 -2.55
N GLU A 190 0.98 -1.58 -3.36
CA GLU A 190 1.62 -1.34 -4.66
C GLU A 190 3.09 -0.91 -4.52
N ALA A 191 3.40 -0.02 -3.56
CA ALA A 191 4.77 0.41 -3.30
C ALA A 191 5.64 -0.75 -2.83
N GLU A 192 5.15 -1.58 -1.92
CA GLU A 192 5.85 -2.74 -1.40
C GLU A 192 6.14 -3.78 -2.50
N ARG A 193 5.16 -4.07 -3.37
CA ARG A 193 5.37 -4.93 -4.54
C ARG A 193 6.45 -4.41 -5.47
N ARG A 194 6.49 -3.10 -5.71
CA ARG A 194 7.55 -2.50 -6.55
C ARG A 194 8.93 -2.67 -5.92
N ILE A 195 9.04 -2.45 -4.61
CA ILE A 195 10.30 -2.64 -3.86
C ILE A 195 10.73 -4.11 -3.92
N SER A 196 9.82 -5.06 -3.68
CA SER A 196 10.11 -6.50 -3.72
C SER A 196 10.56 -6.94 -5.12
N LEU A 197 9.92 -6.45 -6.17
CA LEU A 197 10.32 -6.73 -7.55
C LEU A 197 11.69 -6.15 -7.89
N ALA A 198 11.99 -4.93 -7.41
CA ALA A 198 13.31 -4.31 -7.61
C ALA A 198 14.41 -5.10 -6.91
N GLN A 199 14.17 -5.52 -5.67
CA GLN A 199 15.11 -6.34 -4.89
C GLN A 199 15.34 -7.72 -5.52
N ALA A 200 14.28 -8.40 -5.97
CA ALA A 200 14.42 -9.68 -6.66
C ALA A 200 15.24 -9.56 -7.95
N ARG A 201 15.06 -8.46 -8.72
CA ARG A 201 15.88 -8.20 -9.92
C ARG A 201 17.34 -7.95 -9.56
N GLU A 202 17.62 -7.20 -8.51
CA GLU A 202 18.98 -6.93 -8.05
C GLU A 202 19.68 -8.21 -7.58
N GLU A 203 18.98 -9.09 -6.87
CA GLU A 203 19.50 -10.37 -6.41
C GLU A 203 19.83 -11.29 -7.59
N VAL A 204 18.92 -11.38 -8.58
CA VAL A 204 19.19 -12.13 -9.82
C VAL A 204 20.39 -11.55 -10.56
N ALA A 205 20.49 -10.23 -10.68
CA ALA A 205 21.61 -9.56 -11.33
C ALA A 205 22.93 -9.86 -10.62
N ARG A 206 22.94 -9.83 -9.28
CA ARG A 206 24.13 -10.16 -8.47
C ARG A 206 24.54 -11.63 -8.63
N THR A 207 23.57 -12.56 -8.57
CA THR A 207 23.83 -13.98 -8.74
C THR A 207 24.39 -14.30 -10.13
N LEU A 208 23.85 -13.66 -11.18
CA LEU A 208 24.35 -13.81 -12.54
C LEU A 208 25.77 -13.22 -12.71
N HIS A 209 26.03 -12.06 -12.08
CA HIS A 209 27.34 -11.43 -12.12
C HIS A 209 28.39 -12.32 -11.44
N ASP A 210 28.13 -12.79 -10.23
CA ASP A 210 29.10 -13.53 -9.43
C ASP A 210 29.27 -14.99 -9.88
N GLY A 211 28.18 -15.63 -10.30
CA GLY A 211 28.22 -17.04 -10.71
C GLY A 211 28.58 -17.25 -12.19
N VAL A 212 27.80 -16.65 -13.08
CA VAL A 212 27.89 -16.96 -14.53
C VAL A 212 29.05 -16.21 -15.16
N LEU A 213 29.22 -14.92 -14.89
CA LEU A 213 30.32 -14.13 -15.45
C LEU A 213 31.69 -14.68 -15.00
N GLN A 214 31.83 -15.02 -13.71
CA GLN A 214 33.06 -15.61 -13.19
C GLN A 214 33.35 -16.97 -13.86
N THR A 215 32.33 -17.80 -14.06
CA THR A 215 32.47 -19.08 -14.74
C THR A 215 32.91 -18.91 -16.19
N LEU A 216 32.31 -17.95 -16.92
CA LEU A 216 32.69 -17.65 -18.29
C LEU A 216 34.16 -17.18 -18.39
N VAL A 217 34.62 -16.34 -17.48
CA VAL A 217 36.04 -15.89 -17.41
C VAL A 217 36.97 -17.05 -17.13
N VAL A 218 36.58 -18.00 -16.25
CA VAL A 218 37.41 -19.20 -15.98
C VAL A 218 37.48 -20.12 -17.22
N VAL A 219 36.36 -20.31 -17.93
CA VAL A 219 36.31 -21.07 -19.19
C VAL A 219 37.22 -20.43 -20.24
N GLN A 220 37.14 -19.12 -20.45
CA GLN A 220 38.01 -18.40 -21.38
C GLN A 220 39.50 -18.59 -21.08
N ARG A 221 39.88 -18.59 -19.78
CA ARG A 221 41.29 -18.73 -19.37
C ARG A 221 41.83 -20.16 -19.42
N ARG A 222 40.96 -21.17 -19.29
CA ARG A 222 41.39 -22.59 -19.21
C ARG A 222 41.24 -23.37 -20.49
N THR A 223 40.44 -22.88 -21.43
CA THR A 223 40.19 -23.58 -22.70
C THR A 223 41.15 -23.06 -23.75
N GLY A 224 41.92 -23.98 -24.38
CA GLY A 224 42.80 -23.68 -25.53
C GLY A 224 42.08 -23.68 -26.88
N ASP A 225 40.76 -23.93 -26.89
CA ASP A 225 39.94 -23.98 -28.10
C ASP A 225 39.41 -22.57 -28.45
N PRO A 226 39.81 -22.01 -29.60
CA PRO A 226 39.43 -20.67 -30.00
C PRO A 226 37.91 -20.50 -30.22
N ASP A 227 37.19 -21.55 -30.61
CA ASP A 227 35.75 -21.47 -30.82
C ASP A 227 34.99 -21.40 -29.51
N ILE A 228 35.42 -22.10 -28.47
CA ILE A 228 34.84 -22.02 -27.11
C ILE A 228 35.11 -20.67 -26.48
N VAL A 229 36.31 -20.13 -26.66
CA VAL A 229 36.66 -18.77 -26.17
C VAL A 229 35.77 -17.71 -26.82
N ARG A 230 35.56 -17.79 -28.13
CA ARG A 230 34.69 -16.86 -28.86
C ARG A 230 33.25 -16.95 -28.37
N LEU A 231 32.70 -18.13 -28.19
CA LEU A 231 31.35 -18.38 -27.68
C LEU A 231 31.19 -17.83 -26.25
N ALA A 232 32.17 -18.05 -25.37
CA ALA A 232 32.16 -17.55 -24.02
C ALA A 232 32.18 -16.02 -23.97
N HIS A 233 32.95 -15.33 -24.84
CA HIS A 233 32.95 -13.87 -24.98
C HIS A 233 31.59 -13.34 -25.46
N GLU A 234 30.99 -14.01 -26.42
CA GLU A 234 29.67 -13.61 -26.94
C GLU A 234 28.59 -13.75 -25.87
N GLN A 235 28.58 -14.83 -25.10
CA GLN A 235 27.65 -15.02 -23.96
C GLN A 235 27.89 -14.00 -22.82
N GLU A 236 29.14 -13.69 -22.49
CA GLU A 236 29.49 -12.66 -21.52
C GLU A 236 28.96 -11.31 -21.97
N ARG A 237 29.10 -10.95 -23.24
CA ARG A 237 28.61 -9.67 -23.80
C ARG A 237 27.08 -9.58 -23.71
N VAL A 238 26.36 -10.62 -24.12
CA VAL A 238 24.89 -10.70 -24.07
C VAL A 238 24.40 -10.56 -22.63
N LEU A 239 25.04 -11.29 -21.70
CA LEU A 239 24.66 -11.25 -20.29
C LEU A 239 24.93 -9.86 -19.67
N ARG A 240 26.07 -9.26 -19.99
CA ARG A 240 26.42 -7.91 -19.52
C ARG A 240 25.46 -6.84 -20.07
N GLU A 241 25.06 -6.96 -21.33
CA GLU A 241 24.07 -6.09 -21.96
C GLU A 241 22.69 -6.27 -21.29
N PHE A 242 22.28 -7.48 -20.97
CA PHE A 242 21.06 -7.78 -20.23
C PHE A 242 21.09 -7.16 -18.82
N LEU A 243 22.19 -7.29 -18.09
CA LEU A 243 22.35 -6.73 -16.74
C LEU A 243 22.32 -5.19 -16.75
N VAL A 244 22.99 -4.55 -17.72
CA VAL A 244 22.97 -3.08 -17.88
C VAL A 244 21.58 -2.60 -18.29
N GLY A 245 20.90 -3.31 -19.18
CA GLY A 245 19.53 -3.00 -19.60
C GLY A 245 18.51 -3.10 -18.45
N THR A 246 18.69 -4.05 -17.54
CA THR A 246 17.82 -4.22 -16.36
C THR A 246 18.13 -3.19 -15.26
N SER A 247 19.39 -2.77 -15.09
CA SER A 247 19.78 -1.74 -14.12
C SER A 247 19.31 -0.32 -14.51
N GLY A 248 19.22 -0.05 -15.81
CA GLY A 248 18.74 1.25 -16.33
C GLY A 248 17.22 1.47 -16.19
N ALA A 249 16.44 0.43 -15.88
CA ALA A 249 14.98 0.53 -15.75
C ALA A 249 14.50 1.00 -14.35
N VAL A 250 15.40 1.10 -13.36
CA VAL A 250 15.05 1.45 -11.97
C VAL A 250 15.33 2.92 -11.63
N GLY A 251 16.15 3.61 -12.43
CA GLY A 251 16.36 5.06 -12.31
C GLY A 251 15.43 5.80 -13.24
N GLY A 252 14.40 6.42 -12.72
CA GLY A 252 13.46 7.24 -13.48
C GLY A 252 14.13 8.48 -14.07
N GLY A 253 14.57 8.38 -15.29
CA GLY A 253 15.31 9.36 -16.06
C GLY A 253 16.47 8.64 -16.73
N GLY A 254 16.20 7.94 -17.85
CA GLY A 254 17.26 7.31 -18.64
C GLY A 254 18.26 8.37 -19.04
N ASP A 255 19.54 8.22 -18.61
CA ASP A 255 20.60 9.11 -19.04
C ASP A 255 20.74 9.03 -20.57
N LEU A 256 20.21 10.05 -21.27
CA LEU A 256 20.28 10.18 -22.71
C LEU A 256 21.71 10.00 -23.21
N GLY A 257 22.68 10.51 -22.46
CA GLY A 257 24.10 10.41 -22.79
C GLY A 257 24.60 8.98 -22.83
N THR A 258 24.22 8.17 -21.87
CA THR A 258 24.60 6.75 -21.83
C THR A 258 23.96 5.97 -22.98
N ARG A 259 22.69 6.23 -23.30
CA ARG A 259 22.00 5.59 -24.43
C ARG A 259 22.60 5.98 -25.79
N LEU A 260 22.92 7.27 -25.99
CA LEU A 260 23.54 7.78 -27.21
C LEU A 260 24.99 7.29 -27.39
N ARG A 261 25.77 7.23 -26.31
CA ARG A 261 27.12 6.64 -26.35
C ARG A 261 27.08 5.16 -26.71
N GLY A 262 26.10 4.42 -26.20
CA GLY A 262 25.87 3.02 -26.59
C GLY A 262 25.48 2.87 -28.08
N ALA A 263 24.70 3.80 -28.64
CA ALA A 263 24.38 3.80 -30.08
C ALA A 263 25.60 4.12 -30.93
N ALA A 264 26.44 5.10 -30.53
CA ALA A 264 27.68 5.44 -31.15
C ALA A 264 28.68 4.30 -31.18
N ALA A 265 28.88 3.63 -30.03
CA ALA A 265 29.78 2.48 -29.94
C ALA A 265 29.36 1.32 -30.86
N ARG A 266 28.05 1.02 -30.96
CA ARG A 266 27.54 0.00 -31.90
C ARG A 266 27.77 0.37 -33.37
N PHE A 267 27.70 1.66 -33.71
CA PHE A 267 28.00 2.13 -35.03
C PHE A 267 29.49 1.95 -35.38
N GLU A 268 30.38 2.37 -34.47
CA GLU A 268 31.83 2.23 -34.62
C GLU A 268 32.26 0.79 -34.82
N ASP A 269 31.72 -0.11 -33.99
CA ASP A 269 31.99 -1.56 -33.99
C ASP A 269 31.51 -2.21 -35.31
N ARG A 270 30.36 -1.76 -35.84
CA ARG A 270 29.74 -2.40 -37.01
C ARG A 270 30.21 -1.85 -38.34
N TYR A 271 30.56 -0.57 -38.43
CA TYR A 271 30.87 0.13 -39.70
C TYR A 271 32.28 0.70 -39.75
N GLY A 272 33.06 0.63 -38.66
CA GLY A 272 34.45 1.12 -38.59
C GLY A 272 34.58 2.65 -38.62
N GLY A 273 33.47 3.38 -38.56
CA GLY A 273 33.45 4.83 -38.51
C GLY A 273 33.67 5.37 -37.09
N THR A 274 33.73 6.68 -36.92
CA THR A 274 33.83 7.34 -35.62
C THR A 274 32.57 8.18 -35.36
N ALA A 275 31.92 8.01 -34.20
CA ALA A 275 30.75 8.75 -33.81
C ALA A 275 30.97 9.42 -32.45
N ARG A 276 31.02 10.74 -32.41
CA ARG A 276 31.21 11.51 -31.15
C ARG A 276 29.88 12.02 -30.62
N VAL A 277 29.56 11.67 -29.39
CA VAL A 277 28.37 12.15 -28.65
C VAL A 277 28.77 13.37 -27.79
N VAL A 278 28.18 14.53 -28.09
CA VAL A 278 28.35 15.78 -27.32
C VAL A 278 26.99 16.20 -26.80
N LEU A 279 26.87 16.33 -25.49
CA LEU A 279 25.65 16.78 -24.80
C LEU A 279 25.94 18.15 -24.16
N ALA A 280 24.95 19.00 -24.12
CA ALA A 280 25.04 20.26 -23.37
C ALA A 280 25.10 19.96 -21.85
N PRO A 281 25.88 20.76 -21.08
CA PRO A 281 25.99 20.57 -19.62
C PRO A 281 24.65 20.58 -18.89
N ASP A 282 23.70 21.36 -19.39
CA ASP A 282 22.37 21.56 -18.79
C ASP A 282 21.28 20.74 -19.52
N THR A 283 21.60 19.57 -20.04
CA THR A 283 20.60 18.71 -20.67
C THR A 283 19.55 18.30 -19.65
N PRO A 284 18.27 18.70 -19.80
CA PRO A 284 17.25 18.38 -18.80
C PRO A 284 16.98 16.87 -18.77
N GLY A 285 16.63 16.35 -17.59
CA GLY A 285 16.20 14.97 -17.42
C GLY A 285 14.94 14.69 -18.23
N LEU A 286 15.04 13.85 -19.25
CA LEU A 286 13.92 13.49 -20.12
C LEU A 286 13.20 12.25 -19.60
N PRO A 287 11.86 12.12 -19.79
CA PRO A 287 11.12 10.89 -19.52
C PRO A 287 11.74 9.71 -20.27
N GLY A 288 11.81 8.54 -19.62
CA GLY A 288 12.46 7.35 -20.19
C GLY A 288 11.97 6.97 -21.60
N ARG A 289 10.66 7.10 -21.88
CA ARG A 289 10.09 6.87 -23.23
C ARG A 289 10.65 7.82 -24.28
N THR A 290 10.90 9.09 -23.92
CA THR A 290 11.48 10.07 -24.81
C THR A 290 12.96 9.77 -25.07
N VAL A 291 13.69 9.33 -24.06
CA VAL A 291 15.09 8.89 -24.17
C VAL A 291 15.20 7.68 -25.09
N ASP A 292 14.33 6.69 -24.94
CA ASP A 292 14.32 5.48 -25.78
C ASP A 292 13.99 5.80 -27.23
N ALA A 293 13.01 6.70 -27.47
CA ALA A 293 12.65 7.14 -28.81
C ALA A 293 13.80 7.91 -29.49
N LEU A 294 14.47 8.82 -28.77
CA LEU A 294 15.62 9.58 -29.29
C LEU A 294 16.81 8.68 -29.56
N ALA A 295 17.14 7.76 -28.64
CA ALA A 295 18.25 6.81 -28.83
C ALA A 295 17.98 5.86 -29.99
N GLY A 296 16.73 5.43 -30.18
CA GLY A 296 16.31 4.64 -31.33
C GLY A 296 16.47 5.39 -32.66
N ALA A 297 15.97 6.64 -32.72
CA ALA A 297 16.09 7.48 -33.92
C ALA A 297 17.55 7.78 -34.29
N VAL A 298 18.41 8.07 -33.29
CA VAL A 298 19.85 8.29 -33.52
C VAL A 298 20.53 6.99 -33.97
N GLY A 299 20.18 5.84 -33.37
CA GLY A 299 20.70 4.55 -33.80
C GLY A 299 20.37 4.20 -35.25
N GLU A 300 19.12 4.48 -35.68
CA GLU A 300 18.68 4.32 -37.07
C GLU A 300 19.43 5.28 -38.02
N ALA A 301 19.57 6.55 -37.63
CA ALA A 301 20.32 7.55 -38.43
C ALA A 301 21.78 7.17 -38.61
N LEU A 302 22.45 6.67 -37.55
CA LEU A 302 23.83 6.16 -37.61
C LEU A 302 23.94 4.93 -38.51
N ALA A 303 23.00 3.99 -38.39
CA ALA A 303 22.97 2.80 -39.23
C ALA A 303 22.78 3.15 -40.71
N ASN A 304 21.94 4.15 -41.04
CA ASN A 304 21.75 4.63 -42.37
C ASN A 304 23.00 5.37 -42.90
N ALA A 305 23.67 6.18 -42.07
CA ALA A 305 24.95 6.80 -42.40
C ALA A 305 26.03 5.75 -42.72
N GLY A 306 26.12 4.70 -41.92
CA GLY A 306 27.09 3.62 -42.17
C GLY A 306 26.82 2.78 -43.43
N LYS A 307 25.54 2.68 -43.84
CA LYS A 307 25.15 1.94 -45.07
C LYS A 307 25.30 2.78 -46.35
N HIS A 308 25.11 4.09 -46.27
CA HIS A 308 24.95 4.95 -47.42
C HIS A 308 25.94 6.13 -47.48
N GLY A 309 26.76 6.31 -46.43
CA GLY A 309 27.69 7.43 -46.27
C GLY A 309 29.13 7.05 -46.59
N GLY A 310 29.37 6.22 -47.61
CA GLY A 310 30.68 5.83 -48.08
C GLY A 310 31.42 6.88 -48.87
#